data_2978900f7a99d76b5608507519f05b60
#
_entry.id   2978900f7a99d76b5608507519f05b60
#
_cell.length_a   1.000
_cell.length_b   1.000
_cell.length_c   1.000
_cell.angle_alpha   90.00
_cell.angle_beta   90.00
_cell.angle_gamma   90.00
#
_symmetry.space_group_name_H-M   'P 1'
#
loop_
_entity.id
_entity.type
_entity.pdbx_description
1 polymer ?
#
loop_
_entity_poly.entity_id
_entity_poly.type
_entity_poly.pdbx_seq_one_letter_code
_entity_poly.pdbx_strand_id
1 'polypeptide(L)' 'MLAVNYTNLRDNMKHYMDQVTDDYETMIVTRKNNKNVVILSEE' A
#
# COMPACT_ATOMS: atom_id res chain seq x y z
N MET A 1 -6.30 -0.49 -8.47
CA MET A 1 -5.83 0.33 -7.35
C MET A 1 -6.33 -0.27 -6.06
N LEU A 2 -5.48 -0.33 -5.06
CA LEU A 2 -5.76 -0.96 -3.77
C LEU A 2 -5.67 0.09 -2.68
N ALA A 3 -6.63 0.10 -1.74
CA ALA A 3 -6.60 1.03 -0.61
C ALA A 3 -6.46 0.24 0.68
N VAL A 4 -5.53 0.63 1.52
CA VAL A 4 -5.27 -0.05 2.79
C VAL A 4 -4.94 0.99 3.85
N ASN A 5 -5.38 0.76 5.10
CA ASN A 5 -4.98 1.66 6.17
C ASN A 5 -3.59 1.31 6.69
N TYR A 6 -2.96 2.29 7.35
CA TYR A 6 -1.58 2.13 7.83
C TYR A 6 -1.40 0.91 8.73
N THR A 7 -2.34 0.67 9.65
CA THR A 7 -2.21 -0.43 10.59
C THR A 7 -2.23 -1.79 9.89
N ASN A 8 -3.14 -1.96 8.92
CA ASN A 8 -3.20 -3.19 8.16
C ASN A 8 -1.94 -3.39 7.31
N LEU A 9 -1.44 -2.32 6.72
CA LEU A 9 -0.19 -2.40 5.96
C LEU A 9 0.96 -2.83 6.86
N ARG A 10 1.09 -2.18 8.02
CA ARG A 10 2.16 -2.50 8.97
C ARG A 10 2.13 -3.97 9.39
N ASP A 11 0.93 -4.48 9.69
CA ASP A 11 0.79 -5.84 10.20
C ASP A 11 0.96 -6.91 9.12
N ASN A 12 0.83 -6.52 7.84
CA ASN A 12 0.93 -7.45 6.71
C ASN A 12 1.81 -6.88 5.61
N MET A 13 2.90 -6.24 5.99
CA MET A 13 3.75 -5.47 5.08
C MET A 13 4.20 -6.27 3.86
N LYS A 14 4.75 -7.45 4.09
CA LYS A 14 5.27 -8.26 2.98
C LYS A 14 4.16 -8.62 1.99
N HIS A 15 3.01 -9.02 2.50
CA HIS A 15 1.89 -9.41 1.66
C HIS A 15 1.48 -8.27 0.72
N TYR A 16 1.34 -7.06 1.26
CA TYR A 16 0.93 -5.91 0.45
C TYR A 16 2.02 -5.45 -0.50
N MET A 17 3.27 -5.50 -0.07
CA MET A 17 4.39 -5.17 -0.97
C MET A 17 4.45 -6.13 -2.14
N ASP A 18 4.23 -7.42 -1.89
CA ASP A 18 4.22 -8.42 -2.96
C ASP A 18 3.07 -8.17 -3.95
N GLN A 19 1.90 -7.75 -3.46
CA GLN A 19 0.80 -7.40 -4.35
C GLN A 19 1.17 -6.23 -5.27
N VAL A 20 1.86 -5.24 -4.74
CA VAL A 20 2.27 -4.09 -5.53
C VAL A 20 3.25 -4.50 -6.63
N THR A 21 4.22 -5.34 -6.31
CA THR A 21 5.24 -5.74 -7.29
C THR A 21 4.76 -6.82 -8.24
N ASP A 22 4.05 -7.83 -7.72
CA ASP A 22 3.68 -9.00 -8.53
C ASP A 22 2.47 -8.72 -9.42
N ASP A 23 1.53 -7.92 -8.92
CA ASP A 23 0.29 -7.63 -9.64
C ASP A 23 0.31 -6.24 -10.28
N TYR A 24 1.41 -5.51 -10.14
CA TYR A 24 1.53 -4.12 -10.64
C TYR A 24 0.40 -3.23 -10.14
N GLU A 25 -0.02 -3.45 -8.89
CA GLU A 25 -1.06 -2.64 -8.27
C GLU A 25 -0.49 -1.36 -7.69
N THR A 26 -1.22 -0.27 -7.86
CA THR A 26 -0.93 0.96 -7.11
C THR A 26 -1.71 0.88 -5.80
N MET A 27 -1.04 1.17 -4.69
CA MET A 27 -1.65 1.07 -3.37
C MET A 27 -1.69 2.44 -2.69
N ILE A 28 -2.89 2.83 -2.26
CA ILE A 28 -3.05 4.04 -1.45
C ILE A 28 -3.08 3.63 0.02
N VAL A 29 -2.17 4.19 0.80
CA VAL A 29 -2.12 3.95 2.25
C VAL A 29 -2.79 5.13 2.94
N THR A 30 -3.90 4.85 3.63
CA THR A 30 -4.62 5.91 4.35
C THR A 30 -4.03 6.10 5.73
N ARG A 31 -3.90 7.34 6.13
CA ARG A 31 -3.32 7.74 7.40
C ARG A 31 -4.16 8.82 8.04
N LYS A 32 -3.83 9.17 9.30
CA LYS A 32 -4.51 10.23 10.02
C LYS A 32 -4.39 11.57 9.29
N ASN A 33 -5.41 12.40 9.43
CA ASN A 33 -5.41 13.77 8.91
C ASN A 33 -5.22 13.84 7.39
N ASN A 34 -5.71 12.83 6.68
CA ASN A 34 -5.61 12.76 5.22
C ASN A 34 -4.17 12.83 4.70
N LYS A 35 -3.21 12.41 5.51
CA LYS A 35 -1.82 12.32 5.09
C LYS A 35 -1.56 11.00 4.39
N ASN A 36 -2.32 10.74 3.35
CA ASN A 36 -2.25 9.50 2.61
C ASN A 36 -1.02 9.48 1.70
N VAL A 37 -0.51 8.28 1.47
CA VAL A 37 0.63 8.09 0.56
C VAL A 37 0.26 7.07 -0.49
N VAL A 38 1.00 7.05 -1.58
CA VAL A 38 0.80 6.10 -2.66
C VAL A 38 2.08 5.27 -2.78
N ILE A 39 1.92 3.96 -2.88
CA ILE A 39 3.03 3.04 -3.07
C ILE A 39 2.84 2.36 -4.42
N LEU A 40 3.90 2.32 -5.20
CA LEU A 40 3.90 1.64 -6.48
C LEU A 40 5.26 1.00 -6.73
N SER A 41 5.29 0.05 -7.63
CA SER A 41 6.53 -0.60 -8.05
C SER A 41 7.41 0.41 -8.76
N GLU A 42 8.73 0.30 -8.59
CA GLU A 42 9.64 1.19 -9.30
C GLU A 42 9.79 0.83 -10.78
N GLU A 43 9.28 -0.35 -11.17
CA GLU A 43 9.31 -0.76 -12.57
C GLU A 43 8.18 -0.16 -13.40
#